data_89ec152cfb67cb8332543764b5c8a215
#
_entry.id   89ec152cfb67cb8332543764b5c8a215
#
_cell.length_a   1.000
_cell.length_b   1.000
_cell.length_c   1.000
_cell.angle_alpha   90.00
_cell.angle_beta   90.00
_cell.angle_gamma   90.00
#
_symmetry.space_group_name_H-M   'P 1'
#
loop_
_entity.id
_entity.type
_entity.pdbx_description
1 polymer ?
#
loop_
_entity_poly.entity_id
_entity_poly.type
_entity_poly.pdbx_seq_one_letter_code
_entity_poly.pdbx_strand_id
1 'polypeptide(L)'
;MKKILALTMALCMIFAMCAVSASADEPITLTYAEVNPLEGTIVGAMAKAFKEKVEELSGGSVLIDIQASGVLGSEDQILDNLLGGGNITDISRISAFALTQYGCDKASLLSIPYAFVNEDHFWKFADSELAQDFLNEPQEIGLPLRGICYGEEGFRHFFFKNEVKGLDDLKGLKIRVSSDPVMTGMVSNLGASATSVPFTELYSALNTGVVDGAEQPTANYFSNAFQEVAPYLLLDGHTLGALQIVITDNAWAKLNEEQQGWIMEAAKYASSVCREKVAEIEGETFDKLAAAGATVIPVEDKGPWVEACQPTIKANTEKLADVYQQLLDMAG
;
A
#
# COMPACT_ATOMS: atom_id res chain seq x y z
N MET A 1 -44.93 28.33 53.00
CA MET A 1 -44.89 27.23 52.03
C MET A 1 -44.70 27.72 50.60
N LYS A 2 -45.40 28.72 50.05
CA LYS A 2 -45.22 29.17 48.65
C LYS A 2 -43.86 29.86 48.35
N LYS A 3 -43.19 30.47 49.34
CA LYS A 3 -41.88 31.12 49.16
C LYS A 3 -40.72 30.15 49.20
N ILE A 4 -40.86 29.00 49.85
CA ILE A 4 -39.81 27.95 49.91
C ILE A 4 -39.83 27.14 48.61
N LEU A 5 -41.01 26.92 48.02
CA LEU A 5 -41.15 26.22 46.74
C LEU A 5 -40.57 27.00 45.55
N ALA A 6 -40.64 28.34 45.59
CA ALA A 6 -40.07 29.22 44.57
C ALA A 6 -38.51 29.25 44.62
N LEU A 7 -37.95 29.11 45.82
CA LEU A 7 -36.49 29.11 45.98
C LEU A 7 -35.85 27.80 45.55
N THR A 8 -36.51 26.65 45.76
CA THR A 8 -36.07 25.35 45.28
C THR A 8 -36.16 25.20 43.76
N MET A 9 -37.20 25.77 43.11
CA MET A 9 -37.31 25.81 41.64
C MET A 9 -36.24 26.71 41.00
N ALA A 10 -35.88 27.84 41.61
CA ALA A 10 -34.84 28.71 41.11
C ALA A 10 -33.43 28.06 41.24
N LEU A 11 -33.18 27.25 42.29
CA LEU A 11 -31.92 26.56 42.48
C LEU A 11 -31.76 25.38 41.54
N CYS A 12 -32.85 24.68 41.16
CA CYS A 12 -32.84 23.62 40.14
C CYS A 12 -32.60 24.17 38.72
N MET A 13 -33.09 25.38 38.41
CA MET A 13 -32.83 26.02 37.12
C MET A 13 -31.43 26.56 36.96
N ILE A 14 -30.77 26.96 38.05
CA ILE A 14 -29.35 27.38 38.00
C ILE A 14 -28.42 26.16 37.83
N PHE A 15 -28.77 24.98 38.34
CA PHE A 15 -28.01 23.75 38.14
C PHE A 15 -28.19 23.14 36.75
N ALA A 16 -29.27 23.47 36.05
CA ALA A 16 -29.50 23.04 34.66
C ALA A 16 -28.85 23.94 33.60
N MET A 17 -28.33 25.11 33.99
CA MET A 17 -27.61 26.03 33.10
C MET A 17 -26.08 25.90 33.13
N CYS A 18 -25.53 24.99 33.94
CA CYS A 18 -24.14 24.53 33.82
C CYS A 18 -24.04 23.27 32.95
N ALA A 19 -24.88 23.14 31.91
CA ALA A 19 -24.47 22.39 30.73
C ALA A 19 -23.27 23.16 30.18
N VAL A 20 -22.08 22.70 30.55
CA VAL A 20 -20.83 23.07 29.89
C VAL A 20 -21.12 22.88 28.42
N SER A 21 -21.27 23.95 27.66
CA SER A 21 -21.00 23.95 26.25
C SER A 21 -19.54 23.61 26.17
N ALA A 22 -19.21 22.31 26.19
CA ALA A 22 -17.99 21.86 25.58
C ALA A 22 -18.12 22.39 24.15
N SER A 23 -17.38 23.44 23.84
CA SER A 23 -17.08 23.80 22.48
C SER A 23 -16.52 22.50 21.91
N ALA A 24 -17.32 21.75 21.16
CA ALA A 24 -16.78 20.65 20.41
C ALA A 24 -15.83 21.34 19.43
N ASP A 25 -14.52 21.18 19.68
CA ASP A 25 -13.52 21.62 18.72
C ASP A 25 -13.91 21.01 17.37
N GLU A 26 -13.75 21.78 16.30
CA GLU A 26 -14.02 21.25 14.96
C GLU A 26 -13.21 19.97 14.73
N PRO A 27 -13.81 18.92 14.15
CA PRO A 27 -13.07 17.68 13.89
C PRO A 27 -11.83 17.92 13.07
N ILE A 28 -10.73 17.26 13.43
CA ILE A 28 -9.53 17.23 12.60
C ILE A 28 -9.81 16.27 11.44
N THR A 29 -9.85 16.79 10.22
CA THR A 29 -9.98 15.94 9.02
C THR A 29 -8.61 15.72 8.40
N LEU A 30 -8.24 14.44 8.19
CA LEU A 30 -7.02 14.02 7.52
C LEU A 30 -7.38 13.41 6.15
N THR A 31 -6.76 13.92 5.10
CA THR A 31 -6.97 13.40 3.74
C THR A 31 -6.08 12.18 3.52
N TYR A 32 -6.69 11.07 3.06
CA TYR A 32 -6.02 9.81 2.76
C TYR A 32 -6.04 9.55 1.25
N ALA A 33 -4.87 9.43 0.63
CA ALA A 33 -4.72 9.15 -0.80
C ALA A 33 -4.59 7.65 -1.09
N GLU A 34 -5.34 7.17 -2.10
CA GLU A 34 -5.29 5.80 -2.61
C GLU A 34 -5.38 5.81 -4.15
N VAL A 35 -4.44 5.15 -4.83
CA VAL A 35 -4.42 5.12 -6.30
C VAL A 35 -5.36 4.08 -6.90
N ASN A 36 -5.75 3.05 -6.13
CA ASN A 36 -6.67 2.02 -6.55
C ASN A 36 -8.14 2.36 -6.20
N PRO A 37 -9.11 1.69 -6.82
CA PRO A 37 -10.51 1.73 -6.39
C PRO A 37 -10.69 1.20 -4.96
N LEU A 38 -11.67 1.72 -4.22
CA LEU A 38 -12.00 1.23 -2.87
C LEU A 38 -12.77 -0.10 -2.89
N GLU A 39 -13.57 -0.33 -3.93
CA GLU A 39 -14.42 -1.50 -3.99
C GLU A 39 -13.70 -2.66 -4.68
N GLY A 40 -13.80 -3.85 -4.08
CA GLY A 40 -13.25 -5.08 -4.66
C GLY A 40 -11.72 -5.16 -4.63
N THR A 41 -11.05 -4.33 -3.82
CA THR A 41 -9.60 -4.36 -3.65
C THR A 41 -9.20 -4.60 -2.20
N ILE A 42 -8.06 -5.23 -2.00
CA ILE A 42 -7.48 -5.47 -0.66
C ILE A 42 -7.16 -4.13 0.01
N VAL A 43 -6.53 -3.21 -0.73
CA VAL A 43 -6.18 -1.87 -0.25
C VAL A 43 -7.40 -1.03 0.10
N GLY A 44 -8.49 -1.18 -0.66
CA GLY A 44 -9.75 -0.51 -0.35
C GLY A 44 -10.38 -1.01 0.94
N ALA A 45 -10.33 -2.32 1.21
CA ALA A 45 -10.77 -2.89 2.49
C ALA A 45 -9.92 -2.36 3.64
N MET A 46 -8.60 -2.30 3.48
CA MET A 46 -7.66 -1.75 4.46
C MET A 46 -7.92 -0.26 4.73
N ALA A 47 -8.11 0.56 3.69
CA ALA A 47 -8.37 1.99 3.83
C ALA A 47 -9.70 2.27 4.56
N LYS A 48 -10.75 1.52 4.24
CA LYS A 48 -12.05 1.61 4.93
C LYS A 48 -11.92 1.23 6.40
N ALA A 49 -11.24 0.12 6.69
CA ALA A 49 -11.01 -0.33 8.06
C ALA A 49 -10.23 0.69 8.89
N PHE A 50 -9.20 1.32 8.29
CA PHE A 50 -8.45 2.40 8.92
C PHE A 50 -9.36 3.58 9.27
N LYS A 51 -10.12 4.08 8.28
CA LYS A 51 -11.08 5.17 8.46
C LYS A 51 -12.07 4.87 9.57
N GLU A 52 -12.79 3.77 9.46
CA GLU A 52 -13.83 3.38 10.40
C GLU A 52 -13.29 3.28 11.82
N LYS A 53 -12.09 2.71 11.98
CA LYS A 53 -11.48 2.54 13.30
C LYS A 53 -10.98 3.85 13.90
N VAL A 54 -10.41 4.77 13.10
CA VAL A 54 -10.03 6.11 13.58
C VAL A 54 -11.28 6.87 14.05
N GLU A 55 -12.34 6.87 13.24
CA GLU A 55 -13.58 7.60 13.55
C GLU A 55 -14.31 7.01 14.76
N GLU A 56 -14.29 5.67 14.94
CA GLU A 56 -14.79 4.97 16.10
C GLU A 56 -14.04 5.37 17.38
N LEU A 57 -12.70 5.21 17.38
CA LEU A 57 -11.87 5.48 18.56
C LEU A 57 -11.90 6.94 18.98
N SER A 58 -11.94 7.85 18.01
CA SER A 58 -11.95 9.29 18.26
C SER A 58 -13.35 9.85 18.61
N GLY A 59 -14.40 9.03 18.51
CA GLY A 59 -15.78 9.50 18.65
C GLY A 59 -16.13 10.59 17.63
N GLY A 60 -15.46 10.60 16.47
CA GLY A 60 -15.63 11.56 15.40
C GLY A 60 -14.84 12.87 15.57
N SER A 61 -13.93 12.97 16.55
CA SER A 61 -13.04 14.14 16.68
C SER A 61 -11.87 14.12 15.69
N VAL A 62 -11.57 12.95 15.09
CA VAL A 62 -10.65 12.78 13.95
C VAL A 62 -11.42 12.06 12.85
N LEU A 63 -11.44 12.65 11.66
CA LEU A 63 -12.11 12.12 10.48
C LEU A 63 -11.08 11.79 9.40
N ILE A 64 -11.32 10.73 8.64
CA ILE A 64 -10.49 10.35 7.49
C ILE A 64 -11.28 10.55 6.20
N ASP A 65 -10.78 11.43 5.33
CA ASP A 65 -11.34 11.69 4.00
C ASP A 65 -10.54 10.92 2.94
N ILE A 66 -11.09 9.79 2.47
CA ILE A 66 -10.40 8.92 1.52
C ILE A 66 -10.64 9.42 0.09
N GLN A 67 -9.55 9.74 -0.59
CA GLN A 67 -9.51 10.15 -2.00
C GLN A 67 -8.89 9.00 -2.82
N ALA A 68 -9.76 8.15 -3.39
CA ALA A 68 -9.38 6.92 -4.08
C ALA A 68 -9.29 7.08 -5.60
N SER A 69 -8.89 5.99 -6.29
CA SER A 69 -8.81 5.90 -7.75
C SER A 69 -7.88 6.93 -8.38
N GLY A 70 -6.83 7.32 -7.68
CA GLY A 70 -5.81 8.24 -8.18
C GLY A 70 -6.29 9.67 -8.44
N VAL A 71 -7.40 10.10 -7.83
CA VAL A 71 -7.96 11.46 -8.05
C VAL A 71 -7.00 12.58 -7.60
N LEU A 72 -6.09 12.28 -6.65
CA LEU A 72 -5.06 13.23 -6.20
C LEU A 72 -3.74 13.12 -6.98
N GLY A 73 -3.65 12.19 -7.94
CA GLY A 73 -2.47 11.95 -8.75
C GLY A 73 -1.93 10.52 -8.66
N SER A 74 -0.77 10.28 -9.29
CA SER A 74 -0.04 9.03 -9.19
C SER A 74 0.66 8.90 -7.82
N GLU A 75 1.13 7.69 -7.47
CA GLU A 75 1.87 7.44 -6.23
C GLU A 75 3.10 8.36 -6.12
N ASP A 76 3.87 8.53 -7.20
CA ASP A 76 5.04 9.43 -7.23
C ASP A 76 4.63 10.88 -6.97
N GLN A 77 3.56 11.38 -7.62
CA GLN A 77 3.07 12.75 -7.42
C GLN A 77 2.58 12.99 -5.99
N ILE A 78 1.94 11.98 -5.39
CA ILE A 78 1.52 12.03 -3.98
C ILE A 78 2.75 12.06 -3.06
N LEU A 79 3.74 11.18 -3.28
CA LEU A 79 4.96 11.15 -2.48
C LEU A 79 5.75 12.46 -2.60
N ASP A 80 5.91 13.01 -3.80
CA ASP A 80 6.54 14.31 -4.01
C ASP A 80 5.83 15.43 -3.23
N ASN A 81 4.50 15.39 -3.18
CA ASN A 81 3.71 16.35 -2.41
C ASN A 81 3.90 16.19 -0.89
N LEU A 82 3.82 14.94 -0.38
CA LEU A 82 4.02 14.63 1.04
C LEU A 82 5.42 15.06 1.52
N LEU A 83 6.45 14.73 0.74
CA LEU A 83 7.85 15.01 1.07
C LEU A 83 8.22 16.48 0.85
N GLY A 84 7.59 17.15 -0.13
CA GLY A 84 7.78 18.56 -0.40
C GLY A 84 7.08 19.51 0.57
N GLY A 85 6.39 18.99 1.59
CA GLY A 85 5.62 19.77 2.55
C GLY A 85 4.32 20.33 1.97
N GLY A 86 3.82 19.74 0.90
CA GLY A 86 2.51 20.03 0.34
C GLY A 86 1.38 19.66 1.29
N ASN A 87 0.19 20.17 1.02
CA ASN A 87 -1.00 20.00 1.85
C ASN A 87 -2.19 19.39 1.09
N ILE A 88 -1.90 18.66 0.01
CA ILE A 88 -2.94 17.99 -0.79
C ILE A 88 -3.46 16.75 -0.05
N THR A 89 -2.56 16.04 0.63
CA THR A 89 -2.90 14.85 1.41
C THR A 89 -2.06 14.78 2.69
N ASP A 90 -2.62 14.18 3.73
CA ASP A 90 -1.99 13.98 5.04
C ASP A 90 -1.45 12.56 5.20
N ILE A 91 -2.16 11.59 4.63
CA ILE A 91 -1.90 10.15 4.73
C ILE A 91 -1.94 9.56 3.32
N SER A 92 -1.11 8.56 3.04
CA SER A 92 -1.21 7.77 1.81
C SER A 92 -0.92 6.31 2.07
N ARG A 93 -1.61 5.41 1.36
CA ARG A 93 -1.10 4.07 1.15
C ARG A 93 -0.16 4.11 -0.06
N ILE A 94 0.99 3.54 0.10
CA ILE A 94 2.02 3.46 -0.93
C ILE A 94 2.56 2.03 -1.05
N SER A 95 3.17 1.70 -2.19
CA SER A 95 4.00 0.51 -2.32
C SER A 95 5.15 0.59 -1.31
N ALA A 96 5.40 -0.46 -0.54
CA ALA A 96 6.38 -0.41 0.55
C ALA A 96 7.79 -0.05 0.07
N PHE A 97 8.12 -0.37 -1.18
CA PHE A 97 9.39 -0.06 -1.83
C PHE A 97 9.43 1.31 -2.52
N ALA A 98 8.31 2.06 -2.57
CA ALA A 98 8.28 3.36 -3.27
C ALA A 98 9.23 4.40 -2.68
N LEU A 99 9.58 4.26 -1.40
CA LEU A 99 10.51 5.16 -0.72
C LEU A 99 11.98 4.93 -1.09
N THR A 100 12.31 3.86 -1.83
CA THR A 100 13.67 3.57 -2.32
C THR A 100 14.22 4.73 -3.15
N GLN A 101 13.41 5.33 -4.02
CA GLN A 101 13.83 6.47 -4.84
C GLN A 101 14.07 7.75 -4.05
N TYR A 102 13.63 7.80 -2.78
CA TYR A 102 13.85 8.93 -1.86
C TYR A 102 14.94 8.66 -0.82
N GLY A 103 15.70 7.57 -0.99
CA GLY A 103 16.87 7.25 -0.19
C GLY A 103 16.61 6.29 0.99
N CYS A 104 15.42 5.69 1.08
CA CYS A 104 15.16 4.61 2.03
C CYS A 104 15.74 3.29 1.47
N ASP A 105 16.98 2.98 1.83
CA ASP A 105 17.68 1.79 1.30
C ASP A 105 17.02 0.49 1.77
N LYS A 106 16.52 0.43 3.02
CA LYS A 106 15.81 -0.75 3.56
C LYS A 106 14.53 -1.06 2.78
N ALA A 107 13.80 -0.03 2.32
CA ALA A 107 12.60 -0.19 1.52
C ALA A 107 12.85 -1.02 0.25
N SER A 108 14.05 -0.94 -0.36
CA SER A 108 14.42 -1.71 -1.55
C SER A 108 14.39 -3.23 -1.33
N LEU A 109 14.61 -3.69 -0.09
CA LEU A 109 14.60 -5.11 0.24
C LEU A 109 13.20 -5.73 0.09
N LEU A 110 12.14 -4.91 0.15
CA LEU A 110 10.75 -5.37 0.01
C LEU A 110 10.33 -5.58 -1.46
N SER A 111 11.14 -5.13 -2.43
CA SER A 111 10.95 -5.39 -3.86
C SER A 111 11.92 -6.44 -4.43
N ILE A 112 12.82 -6.98 -3.61
CA ILE A 112 13.77 -8.01 -4.06
C ILE A 112 13.01 -9.22 -4.61
N PRO A 113 13.29 -9.63 -5.87
CA PRO A 113 12.60 -10.75 -6.48
C PRO A 113 12.76 -12.04 -5.65
N TYR A 114 11.64 -12.72 -5.42
CA TYR A 114 11.57 -14.00 -4.68
C TYR A 114 12.10 -13.95 -3.23
N ALA A 115 12.22 -12.77 -2.60
CA ALA A 115 12.63 -12.64 -1.21
C ALA A 115 11.61 -13.24 -0.25
N PHE A 116 10.34 -12.97 -0.46
CA PHE A 116 9.27 -13.61 0.30
C PHE A 116 8.81 -14.89 -0.38
N VAL A 117 8.82 -16.01 0.35
CA VAL A 117 8.48 -17.33 -0.18
C VAL A 117 6.95 -17.61 -0.13
N ASN A 118 6.25 -16.92 0.75
CA ASN A 118 4.78 -16.94 0.90
C ASN A 118 4.32 -15.75 1.75
N GLU A 119 3.02 -15.59 1.91
CA GLU A 119 2.39 -14.51 2.69
C GLU A 119 2.74 -14.61 4.18
N ASP A 120 2.78 -15.83 4.76
CA ASP A 120 3.15 -16.02 6.16
C ASP A 120 4.57 -15.53 6.47
N HIS A 121 5.50 -15.68 5.52
CA HIS A 121 6.84 -15.12 5.64
C HIS A 121 6.78 -13.58 5.73
N PHE A 122 6.01 -12.94 4.87
CA PHE A 122 5.83 -11.49 4.92
C PHE A 122 5.19 -11.04 6.24
N TRP A 123 4.17 -11.73 6.72
CA TRP A 123 3.50 -11.34 7.96
C TRP A 123 4.38 -11.56 9.20
N LYS A 124 5.28 -12.55 9.20
CA LYS A 124 6.31 -12.66 10.24
C LYS A 124 7.25 -11.46 10.23
N PHE A 125 7.63 -10.97 9.04
CA PHE A 125 8.39 -9.72 8.90
C PHE A 125 7.55 -8.53 9.39
N ALA A 126 6.34 -8.34 8.89
CA ALA A 126 5.49 -7.19 9.18
C ALA A 126 5.16 -7.03 10.68
N ASP A 127 5.10 -8.14 11.41
CA ASP A 127 4.86 -8.19 12.87
C ASP A 127 6.16 -8.09 13.70
N SER A 128 7.34 -7.93 13.07
CA SER A 128 8.65 -7.96 13.73
C SER A 128 9.18 -6.56 14.11
N GLU A 129 10.19 -6.53 14.98
CA GLU A 129 10.97 -5.32 15.27
C GLU A 129 11.73 -4.83 14.03
N LEU A 130 12.13 -5.74 13.12
CA LEU A 130 12.78 -5.38 11.86
C LEU A 130 11.85 -4.54 10.97
N ALA A 131 10.56 -4.89 10.89
CA ALA A 131 9.59 -4.10 10.14
C ALA A 131 9.41 -2.70 10.74
N GLN A 132 9.44 -2.59 12.07
CA GLN A 132 9.39 -1.27 12.74
C GLN A 132 10.62 -0.43 12.40
N ASP A 133 11.81 -1.04 12.32
CA ASP A 133 13.03 -0.37 11.89
C ASP A 133 12.93 0.16 10.44
N PHE A 134 12.28 -0.60 9.55
CA PHE A 134 12.02 -0.14 8.18
C PHE A 134 10.99 1.00 8.12
N LEU A 135 9.91 0.93 8.91
CA LEU A 135 8.89 2.00 8.99
C LEU A 135 9.47 3.31 9.53
N ASN A 136 10.51 3.24 10.36
CA ASN A 136 11.18 4.41 10.94
C ASN A 136 12.24 5.02 10.00
N GLU A 137 12.71 4.28 8.99
CA GLU A 137 13.80 4.71 8.10
C GLU A 137 13.58 6.11 7.49
N PRO A 138 12.36 6.49 7.00
CA PRO A 138 12.15 7.83 6.47
C PRO A 138 12.55 8.93 7.46
N GLN A 139 12.18 8.79 8.73
CA GLN A 139 12.54 9.76 9.76
C GLN A 139 14.02 9.73 10.14
N GLU A 140 14.64 8.55 10.15
CA GLU A 140 16.07 8.40 10.44
C GLU A 140 16.93 9.14 9.42
N ILE A 141 16.50 9.19 8.16
CA ILE A 141 17.18 9.91 7.08
C ILE A 141 16.68 11.35 6.89
N GLY A 142 15.77 11.82 7.74
CA GLY A 142 15.28 13.20 7.77
C GLY A 142 14.15 13.53 6.79
N LEU A 143 13.44 12.53 6.28
CA LEU A 143 12.21 12.77 5.51
C LEU A 143 11.05 13.11 6.46
N PRO A 144 10.15 14.08 6.08
CA PRO A 144 9.03 14.51 6.92
C PRO A 144 7.85 13.54 6.83
N LEU A 145 8.10 12.23 6.94
CA LEU A 145 7.15 11.16 6.70
C LEU A 145 7.36 10.02 7.70
N ARG A 146 6.27 9.42 8.18
CA ARG A 146 6.26 8.28 9.10
C ARG A 146 5.55 7.10 8.46
N GLY A 147 6.17 5.91 8.46
CA GLY A 147 5.47 4.66 8.24
C GLY A 147 4.67 4.28 9.50
N ILE A 148 3.41 3.85 9.36
CA ILE A 148 2.57 3.50 10.51
C ILE A 148 2.13 2.04 10.55
N CYS A 149 2.04 1.36 9.42
CA CYS A 149 1.85 -0.09 9.34
C CYS A 149 2.17 -0.63 7.95
N TYR A 150 2.34 -1.94 7.87
CA TYR A 150 2.41 -2.70 6.63
C TYR A 150 1.09 -3.39 6.31
N GLY A 151 0.94 -3.74 5.03
CA GLY A 151 -0.04 -4.64 4.47
C GLY A 151 0.52 -5.28 3.21
N GLU A 152 -0.30 -6.10 2.52
CA GLU A 152 0.08 -6.73 1.27
C GLU A 152 -1.12 -6.91 0.34
N GLU A 153 -0.84 -7.16 -0.93
CA GLU A 153 -1.84 -7.26 -1.99
C GLU A 153 -1.77 -8.60 -2.73
N GLY A 154 -1.12 -9.62 -2.15
CA GLY A 154 -0.77 -10.85 -2.80
C GLY A 154 0.50 -10.74 -3.65
N PHE A 155 0.85 -11.83 -4.34
CA PHE A 155 2.01 -11.84 -5.22
C PHE A 155 1.76 -11.06 -6.50
N ARG A 156 2.81 -10.37 -6.97
CA ARG A 156 2.85 -9.64 -8.23
C ARG A 156 3.18 -10.60 -9.35
N HIS A 157 2.48 -10.44 -10.47
CA HIS A 157 2.57 -11.29 -11.64
C HIS A 157 2.68 -10.46 -12.90
N PHE A 158 3.41 -10.95 -13.90
CA PHE A 158 3.40 -10.34 -15.22
C PHE A 158 2.10 -10.58 -15.95
N PHE A 159 1.66 -9.59 -16.74
CA PHE A 159 0.54 -9.74 -17.67
C PHE A 159 0.83 -9.01 -18.98
N PHE A 160 0.28 -9.52 -20.08
CA PHE A 160 0.68 -9.16 -21.42
C PHE A 160 -0.50 -8.99 -22.36
N LYS A 161 -0.28 -8.19 -23.42
CA LYS A 161 -1.24 -8.03 -24.54
C LYS A 161 -1.30 -9.28 -25.41
N ASN A 162 -0.20 -9.99 -25.58
CA ASN A 162 -0.05 -11.21 -26.34
C ASN A 162 0.40 -12.34 -25.43
N GLU A 163 0.12 -13.57 -25.84
CA GLU A 163 0.50 -14.76 -25.06
C GLU A 163 2.01 -14.83 -24.86
N VAL A 164 2.43 -14.98 -23.58
CA VAL A 164 3.81 -15.21 -23.12
C VAL A 164 3.77 -16.46 -22.25
N LYS A 165 4.54 -17.48 -22.62
CA LYS A 165 4.53 -18.80 -21.94
C LYS A 165 5.70 -19.02 -20.99
N GLY A 166 6.73 -18.22 -21.10
CA GLY A 166 7.92 -18.38 -20.30
C GLY A 166 8.96 -17.30 -20.50
N LEU A 167 10.09 -17.48 -19.83
CA LEU A 167 11.16 -16.51 -19.74
C LEU A 167 11.73 -16.08 -21.13
N ASP A 168 11.85 -17.02 -22.05
CA ASP A 168 12.41 -16.73 -23.38
C ASP A 168 11.53 -15.79 -24.22
N ASP A 169 10.21 -15.78 -23.98
CA ASP A 169 9.26 -14.95 -24.69
C ASP A 169 9.32 -13.48 -24.23
N LEU A 170 9.99 -13.19 -23.09
CA LEU A 170 10.12 -11.80 -22.58
C LEU A 170 11.11 -10.97 -23.40
N LYS A 171 11.99 -11.61 -24.16
CA LYS A 171 13.06 -10.93 -24.89
C LYS A 171 12.57 -9.86 -25.83
N GLY A 172 12.95 -8.63 -25.55
CA GLY A 172 12.62 -7.45 -26.36
C GLY A 172 11.24 -6.87 -26.13
N LEU A 173 10.43 -7.44 -25.23
CA LEU A 173 9.17 -6.84 -24.83
C LEU A 173 9.43 -5.58 -24.00
N LYS A 174 8.56 -4.58 -24.15
CA LYS A 174 8.51 -3.41 -23.28
C LYS A 174 7.57 -3.69 -22.12
N ILE A 175 8.10 -3.79 -20.92
CA ILE A 175 7.34 -4.09 -19.71
C ILE A 175 7.32 -2.86 -18.82
N ARG A 176 6.12 -2.42 -18.47
CA ARG A 176 5.96 -1.34 -17.50
C ARG A 176 6.33 -1.82 -16.11
N VAL A 177 7.09 -1.00 -15.42
CA VAL A 177 7.39 -1.11 -13.99
C VAL A 177 7.03 0.21 -13.28
N SER A 178 6.89 0.15 -11.95
CA SER A 178 6.87 1.35 -11.11
C SER A 178 8.25 2.03 -11.09
N SER A 179 8.34 3.22 -10.51
CA SER A 179 9.59 3.97 -10.36
C SER A 179 10.50 3.35 -9.28
N ASP A 180 10.82 2.06 -9.44
CA ASP A 180 11.66 1.29 -8.51
C ASP A 180 12.87 0.71 -9.26
N PRO A 181 14.12 0.94 -8.79
CA PRO A 181 15.33 0.48 -9.45
C PRO A 181 15.47 -1.05 -9.41
N VAL A 182 14.96 -1.73 -8.37
CA VAL A 182 15.00 -3.20 -8.26
C VAL A 182 14.09 -3.83 -9.31
N MET A 183 12.86 -3.33 -9.46
CA MET A 183 11.92 -3.80 -10.46
C MET A 183 12.44 -3.54 -11.89
N THR A 184 13.05 -2.37 -12.11
CA THR A 184 13.72 -2.03 -13.38
C THR A 184 14.87 -3.00 -13.69
N GLY A 185 15.71 -3.31 -12.71
CA GLY A 185 16.80 -4.25 -12.81
C GLY A 185 16.31 -5.69 -13.07
N MET A 186 15.27 -6.10 -12.37
CA MET A 186 14.63 -7.41 -12.55
C MET A 186 14.15 -7.60 -14.00
N VAL A 187 13.32 -6.70 -14.50
CA VAL A 187 12.79 -6.79 -15.88
C VAL A 187 13.92 -6.81 -16.91
N SER A 188 14.97 -6.00 -16.71
CA SER A 188 16.13 -5.98 -17.60
C SER A 188 16.90 -7.30 -17.58
N ASN A 189 17.09 -7.92 -16.44
CA ASN A 189 17.77 -9.21 -16.29
C ASN A 189 16.94 -10.39 -16.84
N LEU A 190 15.62 -10.26 -16.85
CA LEU A 190 14.73 -11.20 -17.52
C LEU A 190 14.75 -11.08 -19.06
N GLY A 191 15.53 -10.13 -19.61
CA GLY A 191 15.69 -9.93 -21.05
C GLY A 191 14.70 -8.99 -21.71
N ALA A 192 13.82 -8.36 -20.94
CA ALA A 192 12.86 -7.37 -21.41
C ALA A 192 13.39 -5.94 -21.25
N SER A 193 12.65 -4.96 -21.79
CA SER A 193 12.93 -3.54 -21.66
C SER A 193 12.00 -2.93 -20.63
N ALA A 194 12.54 -2.53 -19.48
CA ALA A 194 11.77 -1.84 -18.46
C ALA A 194 11.39 -0.43 -18.89
N THR A 195 10.14 -0.06 -18.70
CA THR A 195 9.59 1.27 -19.02
C THR A 195 8.83 1.81 -17.82
N SER A 196 9.29 2.90 -17.21
CA SER A 196 8.57 3.53 -16.12
C SER A 196 7.38 4.32 -16.67
N VAL A 197 6.19 4.02 -16.17
CA VAL A 197 4.93 4.72 -16.49
C VAL A 197 4.14 4.86 -15.18
N PRO A 198 3.58 6.03 -14.87
CA PRO A 198 2.70 6.20 -13.71
C PRO A 198 1.55 5.18 -13.72
N PHE A 199 1.19 4.66 -12.54
CA PHE A 199 0.13 3.65 -12.44
C PHE A 199 -1.20 4.14 -13.06
N THR A 200 -1.54 5.41 -12.84
CA THR A 200 -2.75 6.04 -13.37
C THR A 200 -2.80 6.10 -14.90
N GLU A 201 -1.65 5.95 -15.57
CA GLU A 201 -1.54 5.96 -17.04
C GLU A 201 -1.41 4.54 -17.65
N LEU A 202 -1.28 3.50 -16.81
CA LEU A 202 -0.94 2.14 -17.25
C LEU A 202 -1.97 1.56 -18.23
N TYR A 203 -3.28 1.72 -17.95
CA TYR A 203 -4.32 1.22 -18.87
C TYR A 203 -4.16 1.82 -20.28
N SER A 204 -3.95 3.14 -20.34
CA SER A 204 -3.74 3.84 -21.61
C SER A 204 -2.45 3.39 -22.32
N ALA A 205 -1.35 3.20 -21.56
CA ALA A 205 -0.07 2.76 -22.10
C ALA A 205 -0.17 1.34 -22.71
N LEU A 206 -0.87 0.43 -22.05
CA LEU A 206 -1.18 -0.90 -22.58
C LEU A 206 -2.07 -0.82 -23.82
N ASN A 207 -3.18 -0.10 -23.74
CA ASN A 207 -4.15 0.00 -24.83
C ASN A 207 -3.52 0.58 -26.10
N THR A 208 -2.70 1.62 -25.98
CA THR A 208 -2.03 2.27 -27.12
C THR A 208 -0.75 1.56 -27.59
N GLY A 209 -0.26 0.56 -26.85
CA GLY A 209 0.94 -0.20 -27.20
C GLY A 209 2.26 0.53 -26.90
N VAL A 210 2.25 1.50 -25.98
CA VAL A 210 3.48 2.09 -25.41
C VAL A 210 4.27 1.00 -24.70
N VAL A 211 3.58 0.08 -24.02
CA VAL A 211 4.14 -1.11 -23.40
C VAL A 211 3.41 -2.37 -23.87
N ASP A 212 4.11 -3.51 -23.86
CA ASP A 212 3.59 -4.82 -24.29
C ASP A 212 2.99 -5.60 -23.12
N GLY A 213 3.38 -5.24 -21.88
CA GLY A 213 2.93 -5.85 -20.66
C GLY A 213 3.29 -5.00 -19.45
N ALA A 214 2.90 -5.50 -18.28
CA ALA A 214 3.21 -4.91 -17.00
C ALA A 214 3.19 -5.99 -15.91
N GLU A 215 3.31 -5.61 -14.65
CA GLU A 215 3.23 -6.50 -13.50
C GLU A 215 2.39 -5.85 -12.39
N GLN A 216 1.56 -6.64 -11.72
CA GLN A 216 0.71 -6.22 -10.62
C GLN A 216 0.28 -7.43 -9.78
N PRO A 217 -0.18 -7.21 -8.55
CA PRO A 217 -0.98 -8.20 -7.83
C PRO A 217 -2.27 -8.52 -8.59
N THR A 218 -2.72 -9.77 -8.48
CA THR A 218 -3.87 -10.28 -9.24
C THR A 218 -5.14 -9.46 -9.01
N ALA A 219 -5.41 -9.05 -7.77
CA ALA A 219 -6.58 -8.24 -7.45
C ALA A 219 -6.53 -6.86 -8.12
N ASN A 220 -5.36 -6.22 -8.16
CA ASN A 220 -5.19 -4.91 -8.81
C ASN A 220 -5.24 -5.02 -10.33
N TYR A 221 -4.72 -6.10 -10.90
CA TYR A 221 -4.83 -6.39 -12.34
C TYR A 221 -6.31 -6.41 -12.77
N PHE A 222 -7.17 -7.08 -12.01
CA PHE A 222 -8.60 -7.16 -12.34
C PHE A 222 -9.35 -5.85 -12.03
N SER A 223 -9.17 -5.28 -10.84
CA SER A 223 -9.95 -4.11 -10.39
C SER A 223 -9.70 -2.84 -11.21
N ASN A 224 -8.53 -2.77 -11.90
CA ASN A 224 -8.18 -1.69 -12.82
C ASN A 224 -8.44 -2.05 -14.30
N ALA A 225 -9.18 -3.13 -14.54
CA ALA A 225 -9.60 -3.59 -15.87
C ALA A 225 -8.44 -3.87 -16.86
N PHE A 226 -7.24 -4.18 -16.35
CA PHE A 226 -6.08 -4.43 -17.22
C PHE A 226 -6.26 -5.68 -18.10
N GLN A 227 -7.07 -6.67 -17.67
CA GLN A 227 -7.41 -7.86 -18.45
C GLN A 227 -8.14 -7.52 -19.77
N GLU A 228 -8.76 -6.35 -19.89
CA GLU A 228 -9.41 -5.92 -21.13
C GLU A 228 -8.41 -5.58 -22.23
N VAL A 229 -7.23 -5.11 -21.86
CA VAL A 229 -6.18 -4.63 -22.78
C VAL A 229 -4.92 -5.49 -22.78
N ALA A 230 -4.76 -6.37 -21.79
CA ALA A 230 -3.64 -7.29 -21.62
C ALA A 230 -4.14 -8.59 -20.95
N PRO A 231 -4.84 -9.49 -21.70
CA PRO A 231 -5.61 -10.60 -21.13
C PRO A 231 -4.79 -11.83 -20.72
N TYR A 232 -3.46 -11.82 -20.87
CA TYR A 232 -2.61 -12.97 -20.55
C TYR A 232 -1.87 -12.71 -19.24
N LEU A 233 -2.29 -13.39 -18.16
CA LEU A 233 -1.69 -13.31 -16.83
C LEU A 233 -0.74 -14.49 -16.61
N LEU A 234 0.54 -14.22 -16.42
CA LEU A 234 1.59 -15.22 -16.17
C LEU A 234 1.89 -15.29 -14.67
N LEU A 235 1.56 -16.41 -14.02
CA LEU A 235 1.68 -16.58 -12.56
C LEU A 235 3.12 -16.89 -12.13
N ASP A 236 4.02 -15.96 -12.36
CA ASP A 236 5.44 -16.09 -11.99
C ASP A 236 5.69 -15.76 -10.50
N GLY A 237 4.90 -14.87 -9.89
CA GLY A 237 5.00 -14.53 -8.46
C GLY A 237 6.36 -13.99 -8.07
N HIS A 238 6.91 -13.09 -8.88
CA HIS A 238 8.27 -12.60 -8.74
C HIS A 238 8.52 -11.76 -7.48
N THR A 239 7.49 -11.09 -6.95
CA THR A 239 7.60 -10.21 -5.78
C THR A 239 6.28 -10.21 -5.02
N LEU A 240 6.32 -10.14 -3.69
CA LEU A 240 5.11 -9.87 -2.92
C LEU A 240 4.71 -8.40 -3.07
N GLY A 241 3.43 -8.11 -3.18
CA GLY A 241 2.88 -6.77 -3.24
C GLY A 241 2.85 -6.10 -1.88
N ALA A 242 4.01 -5.93 -1.24
CA ALA A 242 4.11 -5.25 0.04
C ALA A 242 3.71 -3.78 -0.08
N LEU A 243 2.92 -3.30 0.87
CA LEU A 243 2.49 -1.91 0.97
C LEU A 243 2.67 -1.38 2.39
N GLN A 244 2.64 -0.05 2.53
CA GLN A 244 2.61 0.60 3.82
C GLN A 244 1.66 1.80 3.80
N ILE A 245 1.12 2.15 4.97
CA ILE A 245 0.46 3.43 5.18
C ILE A 245 1.48 4.40 5.79
N VAL A 246 1.55 5.60 5.24
CA VAL A 246 2.43 6.68 5.69
C VAL A 246 1.62 7.92 6.06
N ILE A 247 2.11 8.69 7.04
CA ILE A 247 1.54 9.96 7.46
C ILE A 247 2.63 11.04 7.51
N THR A 248 2.31 12.28 7.10
CA THR A 248 3.26 13.38 7.18
C THR A 248 3.51 13.84 8.62
N ASP A 249 4.70 14.38 8.89
CA ASP A 249 4.98 15.02 10.17
C ASP A 249 4.05 16.20 10.46
N ASN A 250 3.63 16.95 9.42
CA ASN A 250 2.68 18.03 9.55
C ASN A 250 1.29 17.55 10.01
N ALA A 251 0.81 16.45 9.45
CA ALA A 251 -0.46 15.83 9.87
C ALA A 251 -0.35 15.25 11.28
N TRP A 252 0.75 14.57 11.57
CA TRP A 252 1.04 14.01 12.90
C TRP A 252 1.05 15.06 13.99
N ALA A 253 1.66 16.23 13.71
CA ALA A 253 1.73 17.35 14.64
C ALA A 253 0.39 18.06 14.92
N LYS A 254 -0.64 17.85 14.08
CA LYS A 254 -2.02 18.32 14.35
C LYS A 254 -2.71 17.51 15.46
N LEU A 255 -2.21 16.31 15.72
CA LEU A 255 -2.80 15.34 16.64
C LEU A 255 -2.12 15.41 18.02
N ASN A 256 -2.91 15.35 19.07
CA ASN A 256 -2.38 15.15 20.41
C ASN A 256 -1.96 13.68 20.63
N GLU A 257 -1.28 13.39 21.75
CA GLU A 257 -0.76 12.04 22.04
C GLU A 257 -1.83 10.94 22.05
N GLU A 258 -3.03 11.24 22.54
CA GLU A 258 -4.15 10.31 22.56
C GLU A 258 -4.64 10.02 21.13
N GLN A 259 -4.80 11.05 20.30
CA GLN A 259 -5.20 10.95 18.90
C GLN A 259 -4.15 10.21 18.06
N GLN A 260 -2.86 10.45 18.32
CA GLN A 260 -1.76 9.70 17.71
C GLN A 260 -1.84 8.21 18.08
N GLY A 261 -2.20 7.90 19.33
CA GLY A 261 -2.47 6.53 19.78
C GLY A 261 -3.60 5.86 18.99
N TRP A 262 -4.69 6.59 18.74
CA TRP A 262 -5.81 6.07 17.92
C TRP A 262 -5.41 5.81 16.46
N ILE A 263 -4.58 6.67 15.86
CA ILE A 263 -4.05 6.44 14.50
C ILE A 263 -3.24 5.13 14.46
N MET A 264 -2.36 4.90 15.44
CA MET A 264 -1.54 3.68 15.47
C MET A 264 -2.37 2.43 15.73
N GLU A 265 -3.38 2.50 16.61
CA GLU A 265 -4.30 1.38 16.85
C GLU A 265 -5.14 1.07 15.59
N ALA A 266 -5.65 2.10 14.93
CA ALA A 266 -6.38 1.95 13.67
C ALA A 266 -5.51 1.39 12.54
N ALA A 267 -4.24 1.80 12.45
CA ALA A 267 -3.29 1.26 11.50
C ALA A 267 -3.05 -0.24 11.71
N LYS A 268 -2.88 -0.66 12.96
CA LYS A 268 -2.75 -2.08 13.32
C LYS A 268 -4.01 -2.88 12.98
N TYR A 269 -5.19 -2.32 13.25
CA TYR A 269 -6.46 -2.95 12.89
C TYR A 269 -6.61 -3.07 11.37
N ALA A 270 -6.30 -2.01 10.62
CA ALA A 270 -6.35 -2.01 9.16
C ALA A 270 -5.40 -3.06 8.55
N SER A 271 -4.20 -3.20 9.12
CA SER A 271 -3.23 -4.25 8.74
C SER A 271 -3.81 -5.66 8.95
N SER A 272 -4.49 -5.92 10.09
CA SER A 272 -5.13 -7.22 10.32
C SER A 272 -6.27 -7.50 9.33
N VAL A 273 -7.09 -6.50 9.01
CA VAL A 273 -8.15 -6.63 7.99
C VAL A 273 -7.55 -6.89 6.61
N CYS A 274 -6.45 -6.21 6.25
CA CYS A 274 -5.72 -6.47 5.03
C CYS A 274 -5.32 -7.96 4.93
N ARG A 275 -4.67 -8.49 5.97
CA ARG A 275 -4.26 -9.91 6.05
C ARG A 275 -5.43 -10.89 5.87
N GLU A 276 -6.56 -10.60 6.53
CA GLU A 276 -7.75 -11.45 6.45
C GLU A 276 -8.39 -11.45 5.05
N LYS A 277 -8.27 -10.32 4.32
CA LYS A 277 -8.94 -10.13 3.04
C LYS A 277 -8.16 -10.62 1.82
N VAL A 278 -6.85 -10.84 1.93
CA VAL A 278 -6.02 -11.26 0.79
C VAL A 278 -6.55 -12.53 0.15
N ALA A 279 -6.62 -13.63 0.88
CA ALA A 279 -7.05 -14.93 0.32
C ALA A 279 -8.49 -14.91 -0.22
N GLU A 280 -9.41 -14.18 0.44
CA GLU A 280 -10.80 -14.02 0.00
C GLU A 280 -10.85 -13.31 -1.35
N ILE A 281 -10.22 -12.12 -1.43
CA ILE A 281 -10.29 -11.27 -2.63
C ILE A 281 -9.51 -11.88 -3.79
N GLU A 282 -8.36 -12.51 -3.55
CA GLU A 282 -7.62 -13.22 -4.61
C GLU A 282 -8.42 -14.39 -5.17
N GLY A 283 -9.03 -15.23 -4.32
CA GLY A 283 -9.87 -16.35 -4.75
C GLY A 283 -11.02 -15.87 -5.63
N GLU A 284 -11.76 -14.85 -5.19
CA GLU A 284 -12.82 -14.26 -6.00
C GLU A 284 -12.31 -13.64 -7.32
N THR A 285 -11.09 -13.10 -7.32
CA THR A 285 -10.51 -12.47 -8.51
C THR A 285 -10.19 -13.48 -9.58
N PHE A 286 -9.69 -14.67 -9.26
CA PHE A 286 -9.46 -15.71 -10.25
C PHE A 286 -10.77 -16.17 -10.92
N ASP A 287 -11.86 -16.27 -10.17
CA ASP A 287 -13.18 -16.59 -10.72
C ASP A 287 -13.66 -15.47 -11.68
N LYS A 288 -13.48 -14.23 -11.31
CA LYS A 288 -13.82 -13.05 -12.12
C LYS A 288 -12.98 -12.99 -13.41
N LEU A 289 -11.67 -13.28 -13.32
CA LEU A 289 -10.76 -13.35 -14.47
C LEU A 289 -11.19 -14.42 -15.46
N ALA A 290 -11.53 -15.61 -14.97
CA ALA A 290 -12.04 -16.71 -15.80
C ALA A 290 -13.34 -16.31 -16.49
N ALA A 291 -14.27 -15.67 -15.79
CA ALA A 291 -15.53 -15.18 -16.35
C ALA A 291 -15.32 -14.07 -17.39
N ALA A 292 -14.30 -13.24 -17.22
CA ALA A 292 -13.92 -12.18 -18.17
C ALA A 292 -13.15 -12.71 -19.40
N GLY A 293 -12.79 -14.00 -19.43
CA GLY A 293 -12.07 -14.62 -20.55
C GLY A 293 -10.56 -14.33 -20.54
N ALA A 294 -10.00 -13.91 -19.41
CA ALA A 294 -8.56 -13.78 -19.25
C ALA A 294 -7.89 -15.16 -19.25
N THR A 295 -6.71 -15.26 -19.84
CA THR A 295 -5.91 -16.47 -19.87
C THR A 295 -4.89 -16.45 -18.75
N VAL A 296 -5.02 -17.35 -17.80
CA VAL A 296 -4.08 -17.50 -16.66
C VAL A 296 -3.08 -18.60 -17.01
N ILE A 297 -1.80 -18.28 -16.99
CA ILE A 297 -0.69 -19.16 -17.39
C ILE A 297 0.18 -19.45 -16.17
N PRO A 298 0.22 -20.69 -15.65
CA PRO A 298 1.07 -21.03 -14.52
C PRO A 298 2.54 -21.10 -14.93
N VAL A 299 3.43 -20.73 -14.00
CA VAL A 299 4.88 -20.96 -14.09
C VAL A 299 5.22 -22.09 -13.14
N GLU A 300 5.37 -23.29 -13.68
CA GLU A 300 5.64 -24.53 -12.90
C GLU A 300 7.05 -24.53 -12.29
N ASP A 301 8.04 -24.06 -13.02
CA ASP A 301 9.44 -23.98 -12.56
C ASP A 301 9.90 -22.52 -12.53
N LYS A 302 10.05 -22.00 -11.33
CA LYS A 302 10.58 -20.65 -11.06
C LYS A 302 12.11 -20.58 -11.00
N GLY A 303 12.81 -21.71 -11.01
CA GLY A 303 14.28 -21.76 -10.92
C GLY A 303 14.99 -20.88 -11.92
N PRO A 304 14.70 -20.98 -13.24
CA PRO A 304 15.30 -20.12 -14.27
C PRO A 304 15.02 -18.61 -14.05
N TRP A 305 13.86 -18.26 -13.50
CA TRP A 305 13.48 -16.89 -13.20
C TRP A 305 14.29 -16.33 -12.03
N VAL A 306 14.42 -17.12 -10.96
CA VAL A 306 15.25 -16.77 -9.79
C VAL A 306 16.72 -16.61 -10.21
N GLU A 307 17.24 -17.51 -11.05
CA GLU A 307 18.61 -17.44 -11.56
C GLU A 307 18.83 -16.16 -12.38
N ALA A 308 17.91 -15.83 -13.29
CA ALA A 308 18.00 -14.61 -14.09
C ALA A 308 17.98 -13.34 -13.23
N CYS A 309 17.28 -13.35 -12.08
CA CYS A 309 17.20 -12.22 -11.15
C CYS A 309 18.46 -12.05 -10.26
N GLN A 310 19.39 -13.03 -10.19
CA GLN A 310 20.53 -12.97 -9.28
C GLN A 310 21.40 -11.71 -9.39
N PRO A 311 21.66 -11.12 -10.57
CA PRO A 311 22.41 -9.87 -10.64
C PRO A 311 21.69 -8.71 -9.94
N THR A 312 20.37 -8.60 -10.09
CA THR A 312 19.55 -7.58 -9.40
C THR A 312 19.53 -7.82 -7.91
N ILE A 313 19.30 -9.06 -7.46
CA ILE A 313 19.31 -9.43 -6.04
C ILE A 313 20.63 -9.00 -5.41
N LYS A 314 21.76 -9.44 -5.98
CA LYS A 314 23.09 -9.12 -5.46
C LYS A 314 23.35 -7.60 -5.40
N ALA A 315 23.05 -6.88 -6.46
CA ALA A 315 23.31 -5.43 -6.55
C ALA A 315 22.56 -4.63 -5.49
N ASN A 316 21.35 -5.08 -5.10
CA ASN A 316 20.48 -4.34 -4.18
C ASN A 316 20.52 -4.89 -2.74
N THR A 317 21.20 -6.00 -2.47
CA THR A 317 21.32 -6.57 -1.12
C THR A 317 22.73 -6.44 -0.54
N GLU A 318 23.76 -6.15 -1.36
CA GLU A 318 25.17 -6.14 -0.93
C GLU A 318 25.43 -5.20 0.25
N LYS A 319 24.84 -4.00 0.24
CA LYS A 319 25.01 -3.01 1.31
C LYS A 319 24.26 -3.37 2.60
N LEU A 320 23.18 -4.14 2.50
CA LEU A 320 22.27 -4.51 3.57
C LEU A 320 22.24 -6.02 3.78
N ALA A 321 23.36 -6.71 3.50
CA ALA A 321 23.41 -8.18 3.48
C ALA A 321 22.94 -8.81 4.81
N ASP A 322 23.32 -8.25 5.95
CA ASP A 322 22.92 -8.75 7.27
C ASP A 322 21.41 -8.53 7.52
N VAL A 323 20.86 -7.40 7.07
CA VAL A 323 19.43 -7.07 7.19
C VAL A 323 18.61 -7.96 6.25
N TYR A 324 19.09 -8.15 5.03
CA TYR A 324 18.46 -9.04 4.07
C TYR A 324 18.46 -10.50 4.55
N GLN A 325 19.57 -10.97 5.17
CA GLN A 325 19.61 -12.30 5.75
C GLN A 325 18.61 -12.47 6.89
N GLN A 326 18.47 -11.45 7.77
CA GLN A 326 17.45 -11.48 8.83
C GLN A 326 16.04 -11.60 8.26
N LEU A 327 15.75 -10.89 7.15
CA LEU A 327 14.47 -11.00 6.45
C LEU A 327 14.27 -12.43 5.93
N LEU A 328 15.26 -13.02 5.27
CA LEU A 328 15.17 -14.39 4.72
C LEU A 328 14.99 -15.44 5.83
N ASP A 329 15.65 -15.28 6.97
CA ASP A 329 15.57 -16.23 8.10
C ASP A 329 14.17 -16.31 8.73
N MET A 330 13.30 -15.33 8.46
CA MET A 330 11.91 -15.33 8.91
C MET A 330 11.01 -16.29 8.11
N ALA A 331 11.51 -16.86 7.01
CA ALA A 331 10.77 -17.84 6.22
C ALA A 331 10.43 -19.12 7.02
N GLY A 332 11.23 -19.49 8.02
CA GLY A 332 11.02 -20.64 8.92
C GLY A 332 11.96 -21.78 8.66
#